data_f3f2f2575a243b3c2fd9483b100acd10
#
_entry.id   f3f2f2575a243b3c2fd9483b100acd10
#
_cell.length_a   1.000
_cell.length_b   1.000
_cell.length_c   1.000
_cell.angle_alpha   90.00
_cell.angle_beta   90.00
_cell.angle_gamma   90.00
#
_symmetry.space_group_name_H-M   'P 1'
#
loop_
_entity.id
_entity.type
_entity.pdbx_description
1 polymer ?
#
loop_
_entity_poly.entity_id
_entity_poly.type
_entity_poly.pdbx_seq_one_letter_code
_entity_poly.pdbx_strand_id
1 'polypeptide(L)'
;MGRQRGALISAIRLYAARKGMAMVSESAEMMLKHIHSLSAAGDRVRTTDLAQQTGLTPATVTEMVQRLGSEGFLDYQPYHGVLLTNDGLQVAAEMEHRFDLLQRFLVKVLGVEQGEADTVACRMEHILTRDIETRLCNLLGISPDDPEAAVCQELNRDCEGCAHPSVTPLSRLGAGDEARVRAILDSADMTLSLASAGLKPGATVKVVATSDGGWSLATPQGELSVDKQLAQRIILDR
;
A
#
# COMPACT_ATOMS: atom_id res chain seq x y z
N MET A 1 -5.96 -17.69 -23.79
CA MET A 1 -6.00 -16.63 -22.77
C MET A 1 -7.07 -16.84 -21.67
N GLY A 2 -8.12 -17.64 -21.88
CA GLY A 2 -9.18 -17.86 -20.85
C GLY A 2 -8.84 -18.81 -19.70
N ARG A 3 -7.93 -19.77 -19.88
CA ARG A 3 -7.61 -20.80 -18.85
C ARG A 3 -6.75 -20.28 -17.68
N GLN A 4 -5.91 -19.27 -17.90
CA GLN A 4 -5.08 -18.71 -16.82
C GLN A 4 -5.87 -17.77 -15.88
N ARG A 5 -6.88 -17.07 -16.39
CA ARG A 5 -7.79 -16.27 -15.54
C ARG A 5 -8.60 -17.15 -14.57
N GLY A 6 -9.06 -18.32 -15.01
CA GLY A 6 -9.79 -19.26 -14.15
C GLY A 6 -8.95 -19.84 -13.01
N ALA A 7 -7.67 -20.13 -13.25
CA ALA A 7 -6.76 -20.65 -12.24
C ALA A 7 -6.41 -19.60 -11.16
N LEU A 8 -6.24 -18.35 -11.55
CA LEU A 8 -5.96 -17.24 -10.61
C LEU A 8 -7.16 -16.97 -9.70
N ILE A 9 -8.36 -16.91 -10.28
CA ILE A 9 -9.62 -16.75 -9.53
C ILE A 9 -9.86 -17.93 -8.59
N SER A 10 -9.49 -19.15 -9.01
CA SER A 10 -9.61 -20.36 -8.18
C SER A 10 -8.62 -20.35 -7.01
N ALA A 11 -7.39 -19.86 -7.22
CA ALA A 11 -6.38 -19.75 -6.16
C ALA A 11 -6.76 -18.67 -5.11
N ILE A 12 -7.30 -17.54 -5.56
CA ILE A 12 -7.84 -16.48 -4.69
C ILE A 12 -9.05 -17.01 -3.90
N ARG A 13 -9.95 -17.77 -4.54
CA ARG A 13 -11.08 -18.42 -3.87
C ARG A 13 -10.66 -19.42 -2.80
N LEU A 14 -9.60 -20.21 -3.04
CA LEU A 14 -9.08 -21.16 -2.05
C LEU A 14 -8.42 -20.46 -0.85
N TYR A 15 -7.79 -19.32 -1.06
CA TYR A 15 -7.17 -18.52 0.02
C TYR A 15 -8.23 -17.87 0.91
N ALA A 16 -9.28 -17.26 0.33
CA ALA A 16 -10.39 -16.69 1.06
C ALA A 16 -11.20 -17.74 1.84
N ALA A 17 -11.43 -18.89 1.23
CA ALA A 17 -12.14 -20.01 1.86
C ALA A 17 -11.38 -20.59 3.08
N ARG A 18 -10.06 -20.52 3.13
CA ARG A 18 -9.24 -20.94 4.28
C ARG A 18 -9.38 -20.05 5.52
N LYS A 19 -9.84 -18.80 5.36
CA LYS A 19 -10.08 -17.85 6.48
C LYS A 19 -11.57 -17.64 6.80
N GLY A 20 -12.50 -18.30 6.10
CA GLY A 20 -13.95 -18.15 6.34
C GLY A 20 -14.50 -16.76 6.00
N MET A 21 -13.74 -15.91 5.32
CA MET A 21 -14.20 -14.60 4.85
C MET A 21 -14.93 -14.78 3.50
N ALA A 22 -16.18 -14.37 3.44
CA ALA A 22 -16.91 -14.23 2.19
C ALA A 22 -16.12 -13.32 1.25
N MET A 23 -15.95 -13.74 -0.03
CA MET A 23 -15.31 -12.88 -1.01
C MET A 23 -16.20 -11.67 -1.26
N VAL A 24 -15.75 -10.53 -0.78
CA VAL A 24 -16.37 -9.24 -1.06
C VAL A 24 -16.08 -8.90 -2.53
N SER A 25 -17.09 -8.44 -3.27
CA SER A 25 -16.89 -8.01 -4.66
C SER A 25 -16.23 -6.62 -4.67
N GLU A 26 -15.49 -6.30 -5.75
CA GLU A 26 -14.88 -4.98 -5.95
C GLU A 26 -15.87 -3.82 -5.69
N SER A 27 -17.11 -3.93 -6.20
CA SER A 27 -18.15 -2.93 -5.95
C SER A 27 -18.52 -2.82 -4.47
N ALA A 28 -18.50 -3.93 -3.74
CA ALA A 28 -18.79 -3.94 -2.31
C ALA A 28 -17.62 -3.37 -1.49
N GLU A 29 -16.37 -3.70 -1.84
CA GLU A 29 -15.17 -3.10 -1.25
C GLU A 29 -15.18 -1.58 -1.42
N MET A 30 -15.47 -1.09 -2.64
CA MET A 30 -15.61 0.34 -2.90
C MET A 30 -16.72 0.99 -2.08
N MET A 31 -17.87 0.33 -1.93
CA MET A 31 -18.95 0.85 -1.10
C MET A 31 -18.56 0.98 0.37
N LEU A 32 -17.87 -0.03 0.93
CA LEU A 32 -17.39 -0.02 2.31
C LEU A 32 -16.34 1.09 2.51
N LYS A 33 -15.44 1.29 1.56
CA LYS A 33 -14.45 2.37 1.57
C LYS A 33 -15.12 3.75 1.54
N HIS A 34 -16.15 3.96 0.70
CA HIS A 34 -16.90 5.21 0.67
C HIS A 34 -17.65 5.47 1.99
N ILE A 35 -18.25 4.43 2.59
CA ILE A 35 -18.91 4.57 3.90
C ILE A 35 -17.87 4.97 4.95
N HIS A 36 -16.68 4.36 4.95
CA HIS A 36 -15.61 4.68 5.88
C HIS A 36 -15.17 6.14 5.74
N SER A 37 -14.91 6.60 4.52
CA SER A 37 -14.48 7.98 4.26
C SER A 37 -15.52 9.04 4.63
N LEU A 38 -16.83 8.70 4.56
CA LEU A 38 -17.92 9.60 4.93
C LEU A 38 -18.29 9.51 6.42
N SER A 39 -17.91 8.44 7.12
CA SER A 39 -18.22 8.20 8.52
C SER A 39 -17.22 8.96 9.41
N ALA A 40 -17.37 10.27 9.51
CA ALA A 40 -16.61 11.05 10.46
C ALA A 40 -17.01 10.66 11.91
N ALA A 41 -16.03 10.25 12.72
CA ALA A 41 -16.22 9.95 14.16
C ALA A 41 -17.26 8.84 14.50
N GLY A 42 -17.57 7.93 13.56
CA GLY A 42 -18.51 6.84 13.82
C GLY A 42 -19.98 7.19 13.61
N ASP A 43 -20.26 8.28 12.92
CA ASP A 43 -21.63 8.67 12.58
C ASP A 43 -22.21 7.81 11.45
N ARG A 44 -23.55 7.64 11.47
CA ARG A 44 -24.26 6.95 10.40
C ARG A 44 -24.26 7.76 9.12
N VAL A 45 -23.87 7.13 8.02
CA VAL A 45 -23.84 7.72 6.68
C VAL A 45 -25.20 7.56 6.02
N ARG A 46 -25.75 8.61 5.43
CA ARG A 46 -27.01 8.57 4.71
C ARG A 46 -26.83 7.94 3.33
N THR A 47 -27.81 7.15 2.90
CA THR A 47 -27.80 6.54 1.55
C THR A 47 -27.81 7.59 0.42
N THR A 48 -28.34 8.78 0.69
CA THR A 48 -28.32 9.92 -0.25
C THR A 48 -26.89 10.45 -0.47
N ASP A 49 -26.08 10.52 0.59
CA ASP A 49 -24.71 11.01 0.54
C ASP A 49 -23.83 9.99 -0.19
N LEU A 50 -24.09 8.69 0.05
CA LEU A 50 -23.46 7.61 -0.71
C LEU A 50 -23.81 7.65 -2.20
N ALA A 51 -25.06 7.91 -2.55
CA ALA A 51 -25.50 8.04 -3.94
C ALA A 51 -24.78 9.21 -4.64
N GLN A 52 -24.64 10.33 -3.94
CA GLN A 52 -23.90 11.48 -4.45
C GLN A 52 -22.41 11.19 -4.61
N GLN A 53 -21.78 10.56 -3.61
CA GLN A 53 -20.33 10.25 -3.61
C GLN A 53 -19.96 9.22 -4.68
N THR A 54 -20.80 8.19 -4.85
CA THR A 54 -20.53 7.09 -5.78
C THR A 54 -21.01 7.34 -7.20
N GLY A 55 -21.89 8.32 -7.41
CA GLY A 55 -22.58 8.55 -8.68
C GLY A 55 -23.61 7.47 -9.04
N LEU A 56 -23.93 6.56 -8.12
CA LEU A 56 -24.92 5.52 -8.31
C LEU A 56 -26.34 6.03 -8.05
N THR A 57 -27.34 5.33 -8.60
CA THR A 57 -28.75 5.66 -8.29
C THR A 57 -29.05 5.31 -6.83
N PRO A 58 -29.98 6.06 -6.17
CA PRO A 58 -30.40 5.74 -4.80
C PRO A 58 -30.94 4.31 -4.63
N ALA A 59 -31.60 3.78 -5.66
CA ALA A 59 -32.09 2.40 -5.67
C ALA A 59 -30.93 1.39 -5.61
N THR A 60 -29.89 1.58 -6.45
CA THR A 60 -28.69 0.72 -6.47
C THR A 60 -27.96 0.78 -5.14
N VAL A 61 -27.77 1.99 -4.56
CA VAL A 61 -27.15 2.14 -3.25
C VAL A 61 -27.92 1.41 -2.18
N THR A 62 -29.25 1.55 -2.16
CA THR A 62 -30.12 0.88 -1.17
C THR A 62 -30.01 -0.64 -1.28
N GLU A 63 -30.03 -1.19 -2.49
CA GLU A 63 -29.85 -2.63 -2.72
C GLU A 63 -28.47 -3.13 -2.23
N MET A 64 -27.40 -2.42 -2.56
CA MET A 64 -26.05 -2.76 -2.12
C MET A 64 -25.91 -2.72 -0.59
N VAL A 65 -26.44 -1.68 0.03
CA VAL A 65 -26.39 -1.50 1.50
C VAL A 65 -27.19 -2.59 2.22
N GLN A 66 -28.38 -2.95 1.70
CA GLN A 66 -29.17 -4.05 2.25
C GLN A 66 -28.44 -5.40 2.13
N ARG A 67 -27.83 -5.66 0.98
CA ARG A 67 -27.03 -6.87 0.77
C ARG A 67 -25.84 -6.93 1.73
N LEU A 68 -25.04 -5.86 1.82
CA LEU A 68 -23.91 -5.80 2.73
C LEU A 68 -24.32 -5.89 4.21
N GLY A 69 -25.49 -5.36 4.54
CA GLY A 69 -26.11 -5.54 5.86
C GLY A 69 -26.43 -7.00 6.14
N SER A 70 -27.02 -7.72 5.17
CA SER A 70 -27.33 -9.16 5.30
C SER A 70 -26.08 -10.03 5.35
N GLU A 71 -24.97 -9.59 4.73
CA GLU A 71 -23.67 -10.24 4.76
C GLU A 71 -22.86 -9.92 6.04
N GLY A 72 -23.36 -9.01 6.90
CA GLY A 72 -22.77 -8.68 8.19
C GLY A 72 -21.72 -7.56 8.18
N PHE A 73 -21.46 -6.91 7.05
CA PHE A 73 -20.50 -5.82 6.93
C PHE A 73 -21.06 -4.45 7.37
N LEU A 74 -22.39 -4.28 7.34
CA LEU A 74 -23.06 -3.04 7.68
C LEU A 74 -24.18 -3.25 8.72
N ASP A 75 -24.34 -2.29 9.62
CA ASP A 75 -25.58 -2.06 10.36
C ASP A 75 -26.42 -1.03 9.59
N TYR A 76 -27.38 -1.52 8.80
CA TYR A 76 -28.30 -0.69 8.03
C TYR A 76 -29.63 -0.51 8.75
N GLN A 77 -30.02 0.75 8.94
CA GLN A 77 -31.33 1.09 9.49
C GLN A 77 -32.07 1.98 8.49
N PRO A 78 -33.22 1.53 7.98
CA PRO A 78 -34.05 2.33 7.07
C PRO A 78 -34.31 3.72 7.63
N TYR A 79 -34.12 4.75 6.82
CA TYR A 79 -34.25 6.18 7.14
C TYR A 79 -33.18 6.74 8.11
N HIS A 80 -32.40 5.92 8.78
CA HIS A 80 -31.36 6.34 9.72
C HIS A 80 -29.94 6.23 9.13
N GLY A 81 -29.80 5.53 8.00
CA GLY A 81 -28.50 5.36 7.32
C GLY A 81 -27.77 4.07 7.68
N VAL A 82 -26.47 4.05 7.40
CA VAL A 82 -25.59 2.88 7.54
C VAL A 82 -24.43 3.19 8.47
N LEU A 83 -23.97 2.15 9.16
CA LEU A 83 -22.76 2.15 9.95
C LEU A 83 -21.95 0.89 9.61
N LEU A 84 -20.63 0.99 9.53
CA LEU A 84 -19.75 -0.19 9.38
C LEU A 84 -19.79 -1.04 10.64
N THR A 85 -19.86 -2.35 10.48
CA THR A 85 -19.54 -3.30 11.55
C THR A 85 -18.01 -3.43 11.69
N ASN A 86 -17.54 -4.18 12.68
CA ASN A 86 -16.11 -4.45 12.79
C ASN A 86 -15.55 -5.14 11.53
N ASP A 87 -16.31 -6.07 10.94
CA ASP A 87 -15.90 -6.76 9.71
C ASP A 87 -15.88 -5.78 8.51
N GLY A 88 -16.86 -4.88 8.44
CA GLY A 88 -16.89 -3.83 7.42
C GLY A 88 -15.76 -2.82 7.57
N LEU A 89 -15.45 -2.41 8.80
CA LEU A 89 -14.30 -1.55 9.11
C LEU A 89 -12.98 -2.20 8.69
N GLN A 90 -12.82 -3.50 8.98
CA GLN A 90 -11.61 -4.22 8.59
C GLN A 90 -11.42 -4.23 7.07
N VAL A 91 -12.46 -4.52 6.30
CA VAL A 91 -12.39 -4.51 4.83
C VAL A 91 -12.05 -3.11 4.31
N ALA A 92 -12.74 -2.07 4.82
CA ALA A 92 -12.51 -0.69 4.38
C ALA A 92 -11.07 -0.24 4.69
N ALA A 93 -10.57 -0.48 5.91
CA ALA A 93 -9.21 -0.14 6.31
C ALA A 93 -8.15 -0.92 5.50
N GLU A 94 -8.42 -2.19 5.14
CA GLU A 94 -7.54 -2.94 4.24
C GLU A 94 -7.45 -2.31 2.85
N MET A 95 -8.57 -1.85 2.32
CA MET A 95 -8.59 -1.19 1.01
C MET A 95 -7.84 0.15 1.04
N GLU A 96 -8.06 0.96 2.08
CA GLU A 96 -7.33 2.23 2.24
C GLU A 96 -5.83 2.00 2.36
N HIS A 97 -5.40 1.03 3.16
CA HIS A 97 -3.99 0.69 3.29
C HIS A 97 -3.36 0.27 1.95
N ARG A 98 -4.05 -0.55 1.16
CA ARG A 98 -3.57 -0.96 -0.18
C ARG A 98 -3.47 0.22 -1.13
N PHE A 99 -4.48 1.09 -1.11
CA PHE A 99 -4.47 2.32 -1.90
C PHE A 99 -3.27 3.19 -1.55
N ASP A 100 -3.05 3.47 -0.27
CA ASP A 100 -1.94 4.29 0.20
C ASP A 100 -0.57 3.71 -0.18
N LEU A 101 -0.39 2.40 -0.03
CA LEU A 101 0.85 1.74 -0.44
C LEU A 101 1.12 1.89 -1.93
N LEU A 102 0.10 1.67 -2.75
CA LEU A 102 0.20 1.77 -4.21
C LEU A 102 0.45 3.21 -4.63
N GLN A 103 -0.28 4.18 -4.07
CA GLN A 103 -0.10 5.60 -4.34
C GLN A 103 1.34 6.03 -4.01
N ARG A 104 1.84 5.70 -2.82
CA ARG A 104 3.22 6.00 -2.41
C ARG A 104 4.25 5.35 -3.32
N PHE A 105 4.05 4.10 -3.71
CA PHE A 105 4.92 3.42 -4.66
C PHE A 105 4.94 4.14 -6.01
N LEU A 106 3.79 4.46 -6.57
CA LEU A 106 3.68 5.13 -7.86
C LEU A 106 4.31 6.53 -7.84
N VAL A 107 4.04 7.32 -6.80
CA VAL A 107 4.55 8.70 -6.71
C VAL A 107 6.01 8.72 -6.28
N LYS A 108 6.36 8.11 -5.14
CA LYS A 108 7.70 8.26 -4.54
C LYS A 108 8.76 7.44 -5.24
N VAL A 109 8.40 6.25 -5.76
CA VAL A 109 9.37 5.32 -6.36
C VAL A 109 9.41 5.47 -7.87
N LEU A 110 8.24 5.49 -8.54
CA LEU A 110 8.15 5.57 -10.01
C LEU A 110 8.09 7.02 -10.53
N GLY A 111 7.82 8.01 -9.67
CA GLY A 111 7.73 9.42 -10.07
C GLY A 111 6.47 9.75 -10.88
N VAL A 112 5.41 8.93 -10.75
CA VAL A 112 4.13 9.17 -11.41
C VAL A 112 3.47 10.40 -10.81
N GLU A 113 2.78 11.20 -11.64
CA GLU A 113 2.02 12.36 -11.18
C GLU A 113 0.87 11.92 -10.26
N GLN A 114 0.56 12.73 -9.23
CA GLN A 114 -0.38 12.37 -8.16
C GLN A 114 -1.76 11.92 -8.67
N GLY A 115 -2.37 12.68 -9.60
CA GLY A 115 -3.72 12.37 -10.10
C GLY A 115 -3.78 11.09 -10.93
N GLU A 116 -2.72 10.80 -11.69
CA GLU A 116 -2.57 9.53 -12.39
C GLU A 116 -2.32 8.38 -11.40
N ALA A 117 -1.48 8.59 -10.39
CA ALA A 117 -1.20 7.61 -9.35
C ALA A 117 -2.47 7.23 -8.58
N ASP A 118 -3.33 8.20 -8.23
CA ASP A 118 -4.61 7.97 -7.55
C ASP A 118 -5.53 7.09 -8.40
N THR A 119 -5.62 7.40 -9.69
CA THR A 119 -6.46 6.65 -10.64
C THR A 119 -5.98 5.20 -10.79
N VAL A 120 -4.68 5.00 -10.89
CA VAL A 120 -4.06 3.67 -11.04
C VAL A 120 -4.16 2.89 -9.74
N ALA A 121 -3.82 3.50 -8.60
CA ALA A 121 -3.88 2.87 -7.29
C ALA A 121 -5.29 2.35 -6.96
N CYS A 122 -6.32 3.16 -7.21
CA CYS A 122 -7.72 2.79 -7.00
C CYS A 122 -8.13 1.53 -7.80
N ARG A 123 -7.54 1.31 -8.98
CA ARG A 123 -7.82 0.10 -9.78
C ARG A 123 -6.99 -1.10 -9.35
N MET A 124 -5.80 -0.88 -8.83
CA MET A 124 -4.88 -1.94 -8.43
C MET A 124 -5.16 -2.50 -7.03
N GLU A 125 -5.74 -1.71 -6.14
CA GLU A 125 -5.98 -2.10 -4.73
C GLU A 125 -6.82 -3.37 -4.59
N HIS A 126 -7.76 -3.62 -5.52
CA HIS A 126 -8.64 -4.77 -5.52
C HIS A 126 -7.97 -6.09 -5.90
N ILE A 127 -6.87 -6.03 -6.63
CA ILE A 127 -6.14 -7.22 -7.10
C ILE A 127 -4.83 -7.45 -6.33
N LEU A 128 -4.50 -6.55 -5.40
CA LEU A 128 -3.27 -6.63 -4.63
C LEU A 128 -3.32 -7.81 -3.65
N THR A 129 -2.39 -8.75 -3.78
CA THR A 129 -2.29 -9.88 -2.86
C THR A 129 -1.48 -9.49 -1.63
N ARG A 130 -1.68 -10.20 -0.52
CA ARG A 130 -0.95 -10.00 0.73
C ARG A 130 0.57 -10.08 0.56
N ASP A 131 1.06 -10.98 -0.27
CA ASP A 131 2.50 -11.13 -0.55
C ASP A 131 3.06 -9.88 -1.25
N ILE A 132 2.35 -9.36 -2.25
CA ILE A 132 2.77 -8.12 -2.95
C ILE A 132 2.67 -6.92 -2.01
N GLU A 133 1.63 -6.83 -1.20
CA GLU A 133 1.46 -5.78 -0.18
C GLU A 133 2.66 -5.76 0.78
N THR A 134 3.05 -6.91 1.35
CA THR A 134 4.23 -7.02 2.22
C THR A 134 5.52 -6.59 1.51
N ARG A 135 5.69 -6.96 0.24
CA ARG A 135 6.87 -6.54 -0.55
C ARG A 135 6.89 -5.04 -0.83
N LEU A 136 5.73 -4.43 -1.04
CA LEU A 136 5.61 -2.97 -1.19
C LEU A 136 5.94 -2.24 0.12
N CYS A 137 5.46 -2.73 1.27
CA CYS A 137 5.84 -2.19 2.58
C CYS A 137 7.35 -2.21 2.76
N ASN A 138 8.00 -3.35 2.46
CA ASN A 138 9.46 -3.49 2.55
C ASN A 138 10.19 -2.54 1.60
N LEU A 139 9.71 -2.43 0.35
CA LEU A 139 10.29 -1.53 -0.65
C LEU A 139 10.18 -0.06 -0.25
N LEU A 140 9.05 0.33 0.35
CA LEU A 140 8.82 1.67 0.86
C LEU A 140 9.51 1.93 2.21
N GLY A 141 10.09 0.89 2.82
CA GLY A 141 10.77 0.98 4.11
C GLY A 141 9.80 1.15 5.29
N ILE A 142 8.55 0.75 5.16
CA ILE A 142 7.57 0.80 6.24
C ILE A 142 7.88 -0.35 7.19
N SER A 143 8.19 -0.04 8.46
CA SER A 143 8.40 -1.02 9.51
C SER A 143 7.20 -1.07 10.47
N PRO A 144 7.03 -2.16 11.25
CA PRO A 144 5.93 -2.26 12.23
C PRO A 144 5.90 -1.13 13.26
N ASP A 145 7.05 -0.51 13.55
CA ASP A 145 7.19 0.58 14.52
C ASP A 145 6.93 1.97 13.92
N ASP A 146 6.67 2.04 12.62
CA ASP A 146 6.37 3.28 11.94
C ASP A 146 4.95 3.78 12.23
N PRO A 147 4.75 5.11 12.41
CA PRO A 147 3.41 5.68 12.42
C PRO A 147 2.61 5.33 11.16
N GLU A 148 3.29 5.15 10.02
CA GLU A 148 2.68 4.73 8.76
C GLU A 148 2.21 3.26 8.76
N ALA A 149 2.64 2.46 9.73
CA ALA A 149 2.20 1.08 9.95
C ALA A 149 1.04 0.96 10.97
N ALA A 150 0.53 2.07 11.50
CA ALA A 150 -0.56 2.05 12.50
C ALA A 150 -1.77 1.24 12.02
N VAL A 151 -2.11 1.33 10.74
CA VAL A 151 -3.20 0.54 10.13
C VAL A 151 -2.95 -0.97 10.25
N CYS A 152 -1.70 -1.43 10.15
CA CYS A 152 -1.37 -2.84 10.32
C CYS A 152 -1.62 -3.31 11.76
N GLN A 153 -1.37 -2.46 12.76
CA GLN A 153 -1.63 -2.74 14.16
C GLN A 153 -3.14 -2.76 14.44
N GLU A 154 -3.89 -1.80 13.91
CA GLU A 154 -5.36 -1.74 14.04
C GLU A 154 -6.04 -2.96 13.39
N LEU A 155 -5.51 -3.43 12.26
CA LEU A 155 -5.99 -4.62 11.56
C LEU A 155 -5.51 -5.94 12.21
N ASN A 156 -4.78 -5.87 13.34
CA ASN A 156 -4.17 -7.03 14.01
C ASN A 156 -3.42 -7.95 13.02
N ARG A 157 -2.65 -7.35 12.11
CA ARG A 157 -1.93 -8.05 11.05
C ARG A 157 -0.61 -8.59 11.57
N ASP A 158 -0.36 -9.85 11.27
CA ASP A 158 0.97 -10.43 11.40
C ASP A 158 1.87 -9.89 10.28
N CYS A 159 2.77 -8.99 10.63
CA CYS A 159 3.72 -8.34 9.74
C CYS A 159 5.13 -8.93 9.88
N GLU A 160 5.26 -10.25 10.08
CA GLU A 160 6.57 -10.92 10.19
C GLU A 160 7.48 -10.58 8.99
N GLY A 161 6.91 -10.54 7.77
CA GLY A 161 7.64 -10.14 6.57
C GLY A 161 8.06 -8.67 6.54
N CYS A 162 7.38 -7.79 7.30
CA CYS A 162 7.77 -6.39 7.45
C CYS A 162 8.81 -6.20 8.56
N ALA A 163 8.80 -7.06 9.57
CA ALA A 163 9.79 -7.03 10.66
C ALA A 163 11.19 -7.45 10.16
N HIS A 164 11.25 -8.32 9.15
CA HIS A 164 12.50 -8.83 8.58
C HIS A 164 12.53 -8.63 7.05
N PRO A 165 12.61 -7.38 6.56
CA PRO A 165 12.61 -7.12 5.13
C PRO A 165 13.88 -7.67 4.47
N SER A 166 13.72 -8.36 3.34
CA SER A 166 14.84 -8.82 2.51
C SER A 166 15.44 -7.67 1.68
N VAL A 167 14.70 -6.57 1.55
CA VAL A 167 15.13 -5.35 0.86
C VAL A 167 14.69 -4.14 1.68
N THR A 168 15.48 -3.07 1.62
CA THR A 168 15.18 -1.82 2.32
C THR A 168 15.69 -0.64 1.49
N PRO A 169 15.00 0.52 1.49
CA PRO A 169 15.56 1.73 0.89
C PRO A 169 16.73 2.25 1.73
N LEU A 170 17.70 2.90 1.06
CA LEU A 170 18.83 3.53 1.72
C LEU A 170 18.40 4.50 2.83
N SER A 171 17.25 5.15 2.67
CA SER A 171 16.71 6.09 3.65
C SER A 171 16.44 5.48 5.04
N ARG A 172 16.47 4.15 5.17
CA ARG A 172 16.29 3.42 6.44
C ARG A 172 17.62 2.99 7.08
N LEU A 173 18.74 3.23 6.43
CA LEU A 173 20.04 2.89 6.99
C LEU A 173 20.58 4.05 7.84
N GLY A 174 21.18 3.69 8.96
CA GLY A 174 21.88 4.60 9.86
C GLY A 174 23.39 4.63 9.62
N ALA A 175 24.08 5.56 10.25
CA ALA A 175 25.53 5.65 10.19
C ALA A 175 26.17 4.34 10.72
N GLY A 176 27.12 3.81 9.94
CA GLY A 176 27.81 2.54 10.21
C GLY A 176 27.22 1.33 9.50
N ASP A 177 25.97 1.41 9.03
CA ASP A 177 25.33 0.31 8.29
C ASP A 177 26.01 0.09 6.93
N GLU A 178 26.08 -1.19 6.55
CA GLU A 178 26.64 -1.62 5.27
C GLU A 178 25.63 -2.53 4.56
N ALA A 179 25.41 -2.32 3.27
CA ALA A 179 24.46 -3.11 2.49
C ALA A 179 24.85 -3.14 1.00
N ARG A 180 24.29 -4.11 0.27
CA ARG A 180 24.52 -4.25 -1.16
C ARG A 180 23.40 -3.57 -1.95
N VAL A 181 23.78 -2.78 -2.96
CA VAL A 181 22.79 -2.15 -3.85
C VAL A 181 22.11 -3.20 -4.71
N ARG A 182 20.79 -3.29 -4.59
CA ARG A 182 19.94 -4.17 -5.41
C ARG A 182 19.47 -3.47 -6.67
N ALA A 183 18.94 -2.25 -6.53
CA ALA A 183 18.39 -1.47 -7.63
C ALA A 183 18.46 0.03 -7.32
N ILE A 184 18.46 0.85 -8.38
CA ILE A 184 18.29 2.30 -8.32
C ILE A 184 17.11 2.62 -9.21
N LEU A 185 16.07 3.22 -8.63
CA LEU A 185 14.79 3.49 -9.26
C LEU A 185 14.72 4.97 -9.67
N ASP A 186 15.53 5.33 -10.68
CA ASP A 186 15.63 6.70 -11.18
C ASP A 186 15.80 6.70 -12.71
N SER A 187 15.92 7.89 -13.31
CA SER A 187 16.18 8.05 -14.74
C SER A 187 17.48 7.34 -15.16
N ALA A 188 17.55 6.98 -16.44
CA ALA A 188 18.75 6.35 -16.99
C ALA A 188 20.01 7.22 -16.78
N ASP A 189 19.89 8.55 -16.96
CA ASP A 189 20.99 9.49 -16.81
C ASP A 189 21.48 9.56 -15.36
N MET A 190 20.55 9.62 -14.38
CA MET A 190 20.89 9.59 -12.96
C MET A 190 21.55 8.27 -12.58
N THR A 191 21.00 7.15 -13.05
CA THR A 191 21.55 5.81 -12.77
C THR A 191 22.97 5.67 -13.33
N LEU A 192 23.24 6.18 -14.52
CA LEU A 192 24.59 6.19 -15.11
C LEU A 192 25.55 7.10 -14.32
N SER A 193 25.09 8.28 -13.91
CA SER A 193 25.89 9.19 -13.07
C SER A 193 26.28 8.55 -11.75
N LEU A 194 25.32 7.91 -11.07
CA LEU A 194 25.57 7.20 -9.81
C LEU A 194 26.48 5.98 -10.00
N ALA A 195 26.34 5.27 -11.10
CA ALA A 195 27.20 4.13 -11.42
C ALA A 195 28.65 4.55 -11.61
N SER A 196 28.92 5.72 -12.21
CA SER A 196 30.26 6.28 -12.35
C SER A 196 30.88 6.68 -11.00
N ALA A 197 30.05 7.05 -10.01
CA ALA A 197 30.45 7.31 -8.63
C ALA A 197 30.50 6.03 -7.76
N GLY A 198 30.39 4.85 -8.36
CA GLY A 198 30.46 3.56 -7.66
C GLY A 198 29.15 3.06 -7.07
N LEU A 199 28.07 3.82 -7.18
CA LEU A 199 26.77 3.42 -6.72
C LEU A 199 26.00 2.75 -7.86
N LYS A 200 26.03 1.42 -7.93
CA LYS A 200 25.39 0.61 -8.96
C LYS A 200 24.89 -0.71 -8.40
N PRO A 201 23.91 -1.38 -9.05
CA PRO A 201 23.47 -2.70 -8.63
C PRO A 201 24.66 -3.67 -8.45
N GLY A 202 24.67 -4.36 -7.31
CA GLY A 202 25.72 -5.28 -6.90
C GLY A 202 26.87 -4.64 -6.13
N ALA A 203 27.02 -3.32 -6.10
CA ALA A 203 28.03 -2.65 -5.27
C ALA A 203 27.65 -2.70 -3.79
N THR A 204 28.64 -2.87 -2.92
CA THR A 204 28.49 -2.70 -1.48
C THR A 204 28.75 -1.24 -1.11
N VAL A 205 27.91 -0.66 -0.30
CA VAL A 205 28.02 0.70 0.19
C VAL A 205 27.91 0.72 1.71
N LYS A 206 28.61 1.65 2.34
CA LYS A 206 28.56 1.87 3.79
C LYS A 206 28.09 3.29 4.06
N VAL A 207 27.13 3.45 4.96
CA VAL A 207 26.68 4.75 5.43
C VAL A 207 27.74 5.31 6.39
N VAL A 208 28.39 6.40 6.01
CA VAL A 208 29.39 7.09 6.82
C VAL A 208 28.73 8.01 7.83
N ALA A 209 27.74 8.78 7.36
CA ALA A 209 27.01 9.74 8.19
C ALA A 209 25.59 9.94 7.66
N THR A 210 24.69 10.33 8.55
CA THR A 210 23.34 10.76 8.23
C THR A 210 23.13 12.17 8.76
N SER A 211 22.38 12.99 8.02
CA SER A 211 22.00 14.34 8.40
C SER A 211 20.56 14.62 7.99
N ASP A 212 20.03 15.77 8.42
CA ASP A 212 18.71 16.21 7.96
C ASP A 212 18.63 16.43 6.45
N GLY A 213 19.77 16.61 5.77
CA GLY A 213 19.87 16.80 4.32
C GLY A 213 20.03 15.51 3.51
N GLY A 214 20.44 14.39 4.12
CA GLY A 214 20.71 13.14 3.40
C GLY A 214 21.75 12.23 4.03
N TRP A 215 22.33 11.37 3.21
CA TRP A 215 23.27 10.33 3.56
C TRP A 215 24.62 10.56 2.91
N SER A 216 25.72 10.38 3.65
CA SER A 216 27.07 10.26 3.11
C SER A 216 27.44 8.79 3.05
N LEU A 217 27.82 8.32 1.87
CA LEU A 217 28.13 6.92 1.57
C LEU A 217 29.58 6.75 1.20
N ALA A 218 30.24 5.76 1.76
CA ALA A 218 31.47 5.25 1.21
C ALA A 218 31.14 4.25 0.09
N THR A 219 31.64 4.52 -1.12
CA THR A 219 31.52 3.65 -2.29
C THR A 219 32.95 3.17 -2.72
N PRO A 220 33.07 2.18 -3.62
CA PRO A 220 34.34 1.77 -4.17
C PRO A 220 35.14 2.89 -4.88
N GLN A 221 34.45 3.97 -5.30
CA GLN A 221 35.05 5.10 -6.00
C GLN A 221 35.29 6.34 -5.13
N GLY A 222 34.89 6.29 -3.86
CA GLY A 222 35.04 7.40 -2.93
C GLY A 222 33.76 7.71 -2.16
N GLU A 223 33.71 8.89 -1.57
CA GLU A 223 32.54 9.33 -0.80
C GLU A 223 31.51 10.00 -1.69
N LEU A 224 30.20 9.67 -1.47
CA LEU A 224 29.10 10.16 -2.24
C LEU A 224 28.00 10.66 -1.30
N SER A 225 27.50 11.87 -1.54
CA SER A 225 26.33 12.40 -0.82
C SER A 225 25.04 12.12 -1.61
N VAL A 226 24.03 11.67 -0.89
CA VAL A 226 22.71 11.29 -1.44
C VAL A 226 21.65 12.02 -0.63
N ASP A 227 20.75 12.75 -1.31
CA ASP A 227 19.62 13.43 -0.66
C ASP A 227 18.49 12.47 -0.26
N LYS A 228 17.49 13.00 0.45
CA LYS A 228 16.34 12.21 0.94
C LYS A 228 15.52 11.56 -0.17
N GLN A 229 15.34 12.25 -1.28
CA GLN A 229 14.51 11.74 -2.38
C GLN A 229 15.20 10.58 -3.08
N LEU A 230 16.48 10.76 -3.38
CA LEU A 230 17.30 9.72 -4.01
C LEU A 230 17.50 8.53 -3.08
N ALA A 231 17.68 8.74 -1.77
CA ALA A 231 17.83 7.68 -0.79
C ALA A 231 16.60 6.75 -0.70
N GLN A 232 15.40 7.25 -0.98
CA GLN A 232 14.18 6.44 -1.07
C GLN A 232 14.11 5.57 -2.33
N ARG A 233 14.87 5.94 -3.38
CA ARG A 233 14.92 5.24 -4.67
C ARG A 233 16.08 4.28 -4.82
N ILE A 234 17.02 4.27 -3.87
CA ILE A 234 18.13 3.31 -3.80
C ILE A 234 17.70 2.15 -2.92
N ILE A 235 17.49 1.00 -3.53
CA ILE A 235 17.03 -0.23 -2.86
C ILE A 235 18.22 -1.12 -2.58
N LEU A 236 18.32 -1.60 -1.36
CA LEU A 236 19.43 -2.37 -0.84
C LEU A 236 18.96 -3.77 -0.41
N ASP A 237 19.83 -4.77 -0.58
CA ASP A 237 19.70 -6.08 0.07
C ASP A 237 20.15 -5.97 1.53
N ARG A 238 19.40 -6.59 2.44
CA ARG A 238 19.69 -6.61 3.87
C ARG A 238 20.15 -8.01 4.32
#